data_4d8d5bd67ecf24c6bd5ca60e9f43467a
#
_entry.id   4d8d5bd67ecf24c6bd5ca60e9f43467a
#
_cell.length_a   1.000
_cell.length_b   1.000
_cell.length_c   1.000
_cell.angle_alpha   90.00
_cell.angle_beta   90.00
_cell.angle_gamma   90.00
#
_symmetry.space_group_name_H-M   'P 1'
#
loop_
_entity.id
_entity.type
_entity.pdbx_description
1 polymer ?
#
loop_
_entity_poly.entity_id
_entity_poly.type
_entity_poly.pdbx_seq_one_letter_code
_entity_poly.pdbx_strand_id
1 'polypeptide(L)'
;MYLMESLHTLLEKVTQAQELINAKRPFEGNSLIQLQKYYKCETTWSSNALEGNTINLHETQMILEHGITVRGHTLKEIYECTGHSNAYDYMFEAIQKKEIDETYIKKLHYLFAKDIKDIPCPGEYRNVSKTFVTISGSEYPCPDYEQVPEKMAEFIDWADTVRSEMHPVEYAAEAHRRFVYIHPFPDGNGRVARLLMNTVLLQEHYMPVLIHPDQRKAYVKSLENGRIYPGGFDIFIAERELEQQTRFIKLLNMEVPQNIREEKGTKTKTDEHSI
;
A
#
# COMPACT_ATOMS: atom_id res chain seq x y z
N MET A 1 -17.66 -18.95 -2.14
CA MET A 1 -18.26 -18.83 -3.47
C MET A 1 -18.64 -17.38 -3.77
N TYR A 2 -19.55 -16.73 -3.02
CA TYR A 2 -19.97 -15.33 -3.26
C TYR A 2 -18.82 -14.30 -3.24
N LEU A 3 -17.87 -14.38 -2.29
CA LEU A 3 -16.70 -13.48 -2.21
C LEU A 3 -15.73 -13.67 -3.39
N MET A 4 -15.54 -14.89 -3.87
CA MET A 4 -14.65 -15.15 -5.02
C MET A 4 -15.28 -14.67 -6.32
N GLU A 5 -16.59 -14.79 -6.48
CA GLU A 5 -17.31 -14.27 -7.63
C GLU A 5 -17.28 -12.73 -7.66
N SER A 6 -17.40 -12.07 -6.50
CA SER A 6 -17.27 -10.62 -6.39
C SER A 6 -15.85 -10.13 -6.67
N LEU A 7 -14.80 -10.85 -6.24
CA LEU A 7 -13.41 -10.52 -6.54
C LEU A 7 -13.13 -10.63 -8.03
N HIS A 8 -13.53 -11.74 -8.66
CA HIS A 8 -13.33 -11.94 -10.11
C HIS A 8 -13.95 -10.81 -10.93
N THR A 9 -15.21 -10.48 -10.68
CA THR A 9 -15.89 -9.36 -11.36
C THR A 9 -15.20 -8.00 -11.12
N LEU A 10 -14.67 -7.78 -9.91
CA LEU A 10 -13.95 -6.57 -9.59
C LEU A 10 -12.61 -6.49 -10.33
N LEU A 11 -11.86 -7.60 -10.42
CA LEU A 11 -10.60 -7.68 -11.15
C LEU A 11 -10.79 -7.49 -12.66
N GLU A 12 -11.90 -7.97 -13.23
CA GLU A 12 -12.26 -7.69 -14.63
C GLU A 12 -12.45 -6.17 -14.86
N LYS A 13 -13.14 -5.47 -13.95
CA LYS A 13 -13.29 -4.00 -14.01
C LYS A 13 -11.94 -3.29 -13.89
N VAL A 14 -11.09 -3.73 -12.97
CA VAL A 14 -9.73 -3.20 -12.78
C VAL A 14 -8.89 -3.41 -14.03
N THR A 15 -8.95 -4.58 -14.67
CA THR A 15 -8.23 -4.86 -15.91
C THR A 15 -8.70 -3.94 -17.06
N GLN A 16 -10.02 -3.81 -17.25
CA GLN A 16 -10.58 -2.94 -18.27
C GLN A 16 -10.20 -1.46 -18.06
N ALA A 17 -10.22 -0.98 -16.81
CA ALA A 17 -9.78 0.36 -16.48
C ALA A 17 -8.28 0.56 -16.79
N GLN A 18 -7.47 -0.45 -16.51
CA GLN A 18 -6.03 -0.42 -16.80
C GLN A 18 -5.73 -0.41 -18.29
N GLU A 19 -6.47 -1.14 -19.10
CA GLU A 19 -6.35 -1.13 -20.55
C GLU A 19 -6.63 0.27 -21.14
N LEU A 20 -7.64 0.96 -20.63
CA LEU A 20 -7.93 2.35 -21.02
C LEU A 20 -6.79 3.32 -20.69
N ILE A 21 -6.16 3.15 -19.52
CA ILE A 21 -5.01 3.95 -19.10
C ILE A 21 -3.80 3.63 -19.98
N ASN A 22 -3.55 2.35 -20.23
CA ASN A 22 -2.42 1.88 -21.03
C ASN A 22 -2.50 2.36 -22.51
N ALA A 23 -3.70 2.50 -23.06
CA ALA A 23 -3.91 3.08 -24.39
C ALA A 23 -3.45 4.53 -24.51
N LYS A 24 -3.18 5.22 -23.38
CA LYS A 24 -2.67 6.60 -23.34
C LYS A 24 -1.18 6.70 -23.01
N ARG A 25 -0.51 5.57 -22.78
CA ARG A 25 0.94 5.53 -22.54
C ARG A 25 1.73 5.70 -23.84
N PRO A 26 2.97 6.18 -23.82
CA PRO A 26 3.71 6.61 -22.62
C PRO A 26 3.25 7.98 -22.09
N PHE A 27 3.32 8.18 -20.77
CA PHE A 27 3.19 9.49 -20.16
C PHE A 27 4.58 10.15 -20.17
N GLU A 28 4.69 11.32 -20.75
CA GLU A 28 5.98 11.97 -20.99
C GLU A 28 6.00 13.43 -20.48
N GLY A 29 7.22 13.93 -20.35
CA GLY A 29 7.46 15.33 -20.03
C GLY A 29 6.95 15.77 -18.67
N ASN A 30 6.46 17.01 -18.59
CA ASN A 30 6.01 17.62 -17.34
C ASN A 30 4.85 16.87 -16.68
N SER A 31 3.97 16.25 -17.45
CA SER A 31 2.83 15.50 -16.91
C SER A 31 3.27 14.29 -16.10
N LEU A 32 4.27 13.54 -16.56
CA LEU A 32 4.82 12.43 -15.82
C LEU A 32 5.48 12.90 -14.51
N ILE A 33 6.27 13.97 -14.57
CA ILE A 33 6.95 14.54 -13.38
C ILE A 33 5.92 14.99 -12.33
N GLN A 34 4.85 15.68 -12.75
CA GLN A 34 3.80 16.11 -11.84
C GLN A 34 3.04 14.94 -11.22
N LEU A 35 2.77 13.91 -12.01
CA LEU A 35 2.12 12.70 -11.54
C LEU A 35 2.98 11.97 -10.49
N GLN A 36 4.27 11.84 -10.73
CA GLN A 36 5.21 11.24 -9.79
C GLN A 36 5.26 12.02 -8.47
N LYS A 37 5.38 13.35 -8.53
CA LYS A 37 5.36 14.22 -7.35
C LYS A 37 4.05 14.08 -6.56
N TYR A 38 2.93 14.08 -7.26
CA TYR A 38 1.62 13.89 -6.66
C TYR A 38 1.54 12.58 -5.89
N TYR A 39 1.83 11.45 -6.53
CA TYR A 39 1.77 10.14 -5.87
C TYR A 39 2.81 9.99 -4.76
N LYS A 40 4.00 10.56 -4.91
CA LYS A 40 5.01 10.59 -3.85
C LYS A 40 4.49 11.29 -2.59
N CYS A 41 3.89 12.46 -2.76
CA CYS A 41 3.35 13.24 -1.64
C CYS A 41 2.17 12.53 -0.98
N GLU A 42 1.18 12.09 -1.74
CA GLU A 42 -0.02 11.40 -1.26
C GLU A 42 0.31 10.09 -0.57
N THR A 43 1.19 9.27 -1.17
CA THR A 43 1.61 7.99 -0.59
C THR A 43 2.39 8.20 0.70
N THR A 44 3.28 9.19 0.74
CA THR A 44 4.05 9.51 1.95
C THR A 44 3.14 9.97 3.08
N TRP A 45 2.24 10.90 2.80
CA TRP A 45 1.28 11.37 3.78
C TRP A 45 0.38 10.25 4.29
N SER A 46 -0.36 9.60 3.39
CA SER A 46 -1.38 8.62 3.76
C SER A 46 -0.77 7.44 4.51
N SER A 47 0.37 6.93 4.04
CA SER A 47 1.05 5.80 4.65
C SER A 47 1.56 6.09 6.07
N ASN A 48 2.06 7.30 6.34
CA ASN A 48 2.47 7.70 7.68
C ASN A 48 1.27 8.00 8.59
N ALA A 49 0.23 8.64 8.07
CA ALA A 49 -0.98 8.92 8.83
C ALA A 49 -1.72 7.65 9.28
N LEU A 50 -1.69 6.56 8.49
CA LEU A 50 -2.19 5.24 8.89
C LEU A 50 -1.49 4.70 10.14
N GLU A 51 -0.23 5.06 10.37
CA GLU A 51 0.57 4.65 11.54
C GLU A 51 0.54 5.67 12.69
N GLY A 52 -0.27 6.73 12.54
CA GLY A 52 -0.50 7.73 13.60
C GLY A 52 0.35 8.99 13.51
N ASN A 53 1.11 9.19 12.42
CA ASN A 53 1.80 10.45 12.16
C ASN A 53 0.76 11.56 11.93
N THR A 54 0.96 12.73 12.53
CA THR A 54 -0.03 13.82 12.53
C THR A 54 0.22 14.90 11.47
N ILE A 55 1.31 14.80 10.71
CA ILE A 55 1.62 15.69 9.58
C ILE A 55 0.54 15.51 8.51
N ASN A 56 -0.14 16.58 8.12
CA ASN A 56 -1.16 16.53 7.09
C ASN A 56 -0.56 16.58 5.66
N LEU A 57 -1.41 16.41 4.64
CA LEU A 57 -0.98 16.37 3.24
C LEU A 57 -0.26 17.65 2.81
N HIS A 58 -0.80 18.82 3.15
CA HIS A 58 -0.17 20.11 2.78
C HIS A 58 1.19 20.29 3.46
N GLU A 59 1.29 19.93 4.74
CA GLU A 59 2.56 19.97 5.49
C GLU A 59 3.56 18.98 4.92
N THR A 60 3.11 17.77 4.52
CA THR A 60 3.94 16.79 3.80
C THR A 60 4.50 17.41 2.53
N GLN A 61 3.68 18.07 1.74
CA GLN A 61 4.12 18.77 0.54
C GLN A 61 5.16 19.84 0.83
N MET A 62 4.95 20.69 1.87
CA MET A 62 5.91 21.71 2.29
C MET A 62 7.26 21.12 2.68
N ILE A 63 7.26 20.00 3.41
CA ILE A 63 8.49 19.30 3.80
C ILE A 63 9.22 18.75 2.57
N LEU A 64 8.51 18.06 1.68
CA LEU A 64 9.12 17.35 0.56
C LEU A 64 9.57 18.26 -0.58
N GLU A 65 8.82 19.33 -0.89
CA GLU A 65 9.13 20.22 -2.01
C GLU A 65 10.03 21.37 -1.61
N HIS A 66 9.93 21.86 -0.37
CA HIS A 66 10.60 23.09 0.07
C HIS A 66 11.59 22.88 1.22
N GLY A 67 11.64 21.69 1.82
CA GLY A 67 12.49 21.42 2.99
C GLY A 67 12.10 22.22 4.23
N ILE A 68 10.85 22.71 4.29
CA ILE A 68 10.34 23.53 5.38
C ILE A 68 9.78 22.63 6.47
N THR A 69 10.35 22.72 7.68
CA THR A 69 9.79 22.06 8.85
C THR A 69 8.56 22.81 9.35
N VAL A 70 7.52 22.05 9.71
CA VAL A 70 6.26 22.59 10.19
C VAL A 70 6.24 22.59 11.72
N ARG A 71 5.75 23.68 12.31
CA ARG A 71 5.70 23.86 13.76
C ARG A 71 4.67 22.93 14.39
N GLY A 72 5.03 22.29 15.50
CA GLY A 72 4.12 21.46 16.30
C GLY A 72 4.28 19.95 16.11
N HIS A 73 5.18 19.54 15.21
CA HIS A 73 5.49 18.12 14.98
C HIS A 73 6.82 17.71 15.62
N THR A 74 6.92 16.46 15.98
CA THR A 74 8.15 15.87 16.52
C THR A 74 9.18 15.63 15.42
N LEU A 75 10.46 15.56 15.76
CA LEU A 75 11.51 15.17 14.81
C LEU A 75 11.26 13.76 14.26
N LYS A 76 10.69 12.86 15.05
CA LYS A 76 10.31 11.52 14.61
C LYS A 76 9.32 11.60 13.45
N GLU A 77 8.24 12.36 13.56
CA GLU A 77 7.24 12.53 12.51
C GLU A 77 7.83 13.10 11.23
N ILE A 78 8.75 14.06 11.35
CA ILE A 78 9.46 14.64 10.20
C ILE A 78 10.36 13.59 9.54
N TYR A 79 11.11 12.80 10.33
CA TYR A 79 11.97 11.74 9.81
C TYR A 79 11.16 10.57 9.20
N GLU A 80 9.99 10.26 9.74
CA GLU A 80 9.07 9.31 9.10
C GLU A 80 8.61 9.80 7.73
N CYS A 81 8.28 11.10 7.61
CA CYS A 81 7.90 11.72 6.34
C CYS A 81 9.05 11.68 5.33
N THR A 82 10.22 12.20 5.68
CA THR A 82 11.38 12.27 4.78
C THR A 82 11.93 10.88 4.46
N GLY A 83 11.99 9.98 5.43
CA GLY A 83 12.44 8.61 5.25
C GLY A 83 11.52 7.82 4.32
N HIS A 84 10.19 7.95 4.48
CA HIS A 84 9.23 7.32 3.57
C HIS A 84 9.37 7.85 2.14
N SER A 85 9.57 9.16 1.98
CA SER A 85 9.81 9.79 0.69
C SER A 85 11.09 9.26 0.01
N ASN A 86 12.17 9.07 0.76
CA ASN A 86 13.41 8.48 0.24
C ASN A 86 13.22 7.01 -0.19
N ALA A 87 12.46 6.25 0.60
CA ALA A 87 12.11 4.87 0.25
C ALA A 87 11.21 4.80 -0.99
N TYR A 88 10.29 5.76 -1.17
CA TYR A 88 9.46 5.89 -2.37
C TYR A 88 10.30 6.17 -3.62
N ASP A 89 11.28 7.07 -3.55
CA ASP A 89 12.17 7.35 -4.68
C ASP A 89 12.94 6.08 -5.09
N TYR A 90 13.48 5.35 -4.13
CA TYR A 90 14.17 4.08 -4.37
C TYR A 90 13.23 3.01 -4.95
N MET A 91 12.00 2.92 -4.45
CA MET A 91 10.95 2.07 -5.03
C MET A 91 10.76 2.41 -6.51
N PHE A 92 10.65 3.69 -6.85
CA PHE A 92 10.39 4.13 -8.21
C PHE A 92 11.57 3.83 -9.16
N GLU A 93 12.81 3.95 -8.70
CA GLU A 93 14.00 3.56 -9.45
C GLU A 93 14.07 2.04 -9.69
N ALA A 94 13.56 1.25 -8.75
CA ALA A 94 13.59 -0.21 -8.80
C ALA A 94 12.50 -0.85 -9.69
N ILE A 95 11.48 -0.08 -10.12
CA ILE A 95 10.37 -0.59 -10.95
C ILE A 95 10.86 -1.33 -12.19
N GLN A 96 11.92 -0.83 -12.83
CA GLN A 96 12.47 -1.42 -14.07
C GLN A 96 13.12 -2.80 -13.86
N LYS A 97 13.52 -3.15 -12.64
CA LYS A 97 14.27 -4.38 -12.36
C LYS A 97 13.41 -5.62 -12.24
N LYS A 98 12.10 -5.47 -11.98
CA LYS A 98 11.10 -6.54 -11.74
C LYS A 98 11.47 -7.56 -10.65
N GLU A 99 12.58 -7.40 -9.94
CA GLU A 99 13.02 -8.29 -8.87
C GLU A 99 12.66 -7.71 -7.51
N ILE A 100 12.09 -8.55 -6.66
CA ILE A 100 11.81 -8.26 -5.26
C ILE A 100 12.64 -9.24 -4.44
N ASP A 101 13.87 -8.84 -4.12
CA ASP A 101 14.78 -9.63 -3.32
C ASP A 101 14.90 -9.11 -1.87
N GLU A 102 15.61 -9.84 -1.05
CA GLU A 102 15.86 -9.47 0.35
C GLU A 102 16.60 -8.12 0.45
N THR A 103 17.56 -7.89 -0.44
CA THR A 103 18.35 -6.65 -0.48
C THR A 103 17.48 -5.44 -0.75
N TYR A 104 16.55 -5.58 -1.69
CA TYR A 104 15.57 -4.55 -2.01
C TYR A 104 14.69 -4.22 -0.80
N ILE A 105 14.13 -5.23 -0.15
CA ILE A 105 13.24 -5.06 1.01
C ILE A 105 13.98 -4.41 2.18
N LYS A 106 15.17 -4.90 2.51
CA LYS A 106 16.02 -4.32 3.56
C LYS A 106 16.40 -2.87 3.25
N LYS A 107 16.66 -2.55 1.98
CA LYS A 107 17.00 -1.19 1.55
C LYS A 107 15.81 -0.23 1.68
N LEU A 108 14.59 -0.67 1.33
CA LEU A 108 13.38 0.12 1.57
C LEU A 108 13.23 0.49 3.05
N HIS A 109 13.37 -0.51 3.93
CA HIS A 109 13.31 -0.28 5.37
C HIS A 109 14.45 0.63 5.86
N TYR A 110 15.66 0.40 5.40
CA TYR A 110 16.83 1.24 5.75
C TYR A 110 16.57 2.72 5.41
N LEU A 111 16.12 2.99 4.19
CA LEU A 111 15.87 4.36 3.74
C LEU A 111 14.77 5.04 4.53
N PHE A 112 13.73 4.28 4.88
CA PHE A 112 12.65 4.77 5.74
C PHE A 112 13.15 5.08 7.17
N ALA A 113 13.93 4.18 7.77
CA ALA A 113 14.15 4.15 9.22
C ALA A 113 15.47 4.78 9.69
N LYS A 114 16.44 5.03 8.80
CA LYS A 114 17.84 5.38 9.16
C LYS A 114 17.99 6.61 10.06
N ASP A 115 17.07 7.55 10.00
CA ASP A 115 17.12 8.80 10.77
C ASP A 115 16.18 8.76 12.00
N ILE A 116 15.43 7.67 12.20
CA ILE A 116 14.48 7.48 13.30
C ILE A 116 15.16 6.78 14.47
N LYS A 117 15.47 7.53 15.53
CA LYS A 117 16.23 7.03 16.69
C LYS A 117 15.57 5.85 17.41
N ASP A 118 14.24 5.78 17.38
CA ASP A 118 13.48 4.73 18.08
C ASP A 118 13.49 3.39 17.32
N ILE A 119 13.99 3.35 16.09
CA ILE A 119 14.09 2.14 15.29
C ILE A 119 15.54 1.66 15.31
N PRO A 120 15.85 0.62 16.09
CA PRO A 120 17.19 0.08 16.12
C PRO A 120 17.50 -0.67 14.81
N CYS A 121 18.75 -0.63 14.38
CA CYS A 121 19.27 -1.39 13.24
C CYS A 121 18.41 -1.26 11.95
N PRO A 122 18.31 -0.05 11.36
CA PRO A 122 17.58 0.16 10.12
C PRO A 122 18.05 -0.79 9.00
N GLY A 123 17.11 -1.46 8.34
CA GLY A 123 17.41 -2.43 7.29
C GLY A 123 17.70 -3.85 7.78
N GLU A 124 17.78 -4.07 9.09
CA GLU A 124 18.02 -5.39 9.66
C GLU A 124 16.74 -5.97 10.26
N TYR A 125 16.60 -7.30 10.21
CA TYR A 125 15.49 -8.00 10.83
C TYR A 125 15.49 -7.85 12.35
N ARG A 126 14.30 -7.89 12.94
CA ARG A 126 14.15 -7.85 14.40
C ARG A 126 14.82 -9.04 15.08
N ASN A 127 15.30 -8.78 16.27
CA ASN A 127 15.91 -9.77 17.15
C ASN A 127 15.08 -10.01 18.42
N VAL A 128 13.81 -9.62 18.41
CA VAL A 128 12.85 -9.79 19.50
C VAL A 128 11.52 -10.30 18.97
N SER A 129 10.83 -11.08 19.78
CA SER A 129 9.48 -11.58 19.44
C SER A 129 8.47 -10.45 19.41
N LYS A 130 7.47 -10.57 18.54
CA LYS A 130 6.38 -9.62 18.35
C LYS A 130 5.03 -10.33 18.34
N THR A 131 4.01 -9.63 18.80
CA THR A 131 2.62 -10.07 18.76
C THR A 131 1.76 -8.94 18.17
N PHE A 132 0.91 -9.27 17.24
CA PHE A 132 -0.14 -8.35 16.78
C PHE A 132 -1.30 -8.38 17.74
N VAL A 133 -1.80 -7.20 18.08
CA VAL A 133 -3.08 -7.03 18.73
C VAL A 133 -4.08 -6.45 17.72
N THR A 134 -5.15 -7.18 17.45
CA THR A 134 -6.21 -6.75 16.53
C THR A 134 -7.02 -5.60 17.12
N ILE A 135 -7.86 -4.97 16.28
CA ILE A 135 -8.83 -3.95 16.75
C ILE A 135 -9.79 -4.55 17.78
N SER A 136 -10.12 -5.84 17.66
CA SER A 136 -10.98 -6.57 18.61
C SER A 136 -10.27 -6.97 19.91
N GLY A 137 -8.95 -6.73 20.01
CA GLY A 137 -8.12 -7.14 21.15
C GLY A 137 -7.60 -8.58 21.09
N SER A 138 -7.83 -9.31 20.00
CA SER A 138 -7.27 -10.65 19.81
C SER A 138 -5.77 -10.55 19.53
N GLU A 139 -4.99 -11.46 20.09
CA GLU A 139 -3.55 -11.53 19.91
C GLU A 139 -3.18 -12.56 18.83
N TYR A 140 -2.33 -12.16 17.91
CA TYR A 140 -1.76 -13.05 16.89
C TYR A 140 -0.22 -12.94 16.96
N PRO A 141 0.48 -13.99 17.40
CA PRO A 141 1.92 -13.98 17.41
C PRO A 141 2.47 -13.93 15.98
N CYS A 142 3.47 -13.07 15.76
CA CYS A 142 4.31 -13.17 14.57
C CYS A 142 5.22 -14.39 14.70
N PRO A 143 5.83 -14.87 13.60
CA PRO A 143 6.91 -15.85 13.70
C PRO A 143 7.97 -15.42 14.73
N ASP A 144 8.59 -16.35 15.43
CA ASP A 144 9.71 -16.02 16.31
C ASP A 144 10.82 -15.33 15.52
N TYR A 145 11.56 -14.44 16.18
CA TYR A 145 12.57 -13.65 15.49
C TYR A 145 13.66 -14.52 14.81
N GLU A 146 13.97 -15.68 15.38
CA GLU A 146 14.91 -16.64 14.81
C GLU A 146 14.41 -17.26 13.49
N GLN A 147 13.09 -17.32 13.28
CA GLN A 147 12.46 -17.84 12.07
C GLN A 147 12.30 -16.78 10.98
N VAL A 148 12.46 -15.49 11.31
CA VAL A 148 12.24 -14.39 10.35
C VAL A 148 13.07 -14.54 9.06
N PRO A 149 14.38 -14.88 9.12
CA PRO A 149 15.15 -15.05 7.87
C PRO A 149 14.61 -16.16 6.98
N GLU A 150 14.21 -17.31 7.56
CA GLU A 150 13.62 -18.43 6.82
C GLU A 150 12.26 -18.01 6.19
N LYS A 151 11.39 -17.37 6.98
CA LYS A 151 10.09 -16.90 6.49
C LYS A 151 10.19 -15.84 5.40
N MET A 152 11.22 -15.00 5.43
CA MET A 152 11.49 -14.03 4.37
C MET A 152 12.05 -14.72 3.11
N ALA A 153 12.88 -15.75 3.24
CA ALA A 153 13.33 -16.55 2.10
C ALA A 153 12.13 -17.28 1.43
N GLU A 154 11.25 -17.91 2.24
CA GLU A 154 10.01 -18.51 1.74
C GLU A 154 9.09 -17.49 1.03
N PHE A 155 9.02 -16.28 1.56
CA PHE A 155 8.24 -15.18 0.95
C PHE A 155 8.80 -14.76 -0.41
N ILE A 156 10.11 -14.63 -0.54
CA ILE A 156 10.77 -14.24 -1.80
C ILE A 156 10.62 -15.36 -2.85
N ASP A 157 10.86 -16.61 -2.47
CA ASP A 157 10.66 -17.77 -3.35
C ASP A 157 9.21 -17.87 -3.84
N TRP A 158 8.24 -17.67 -2.94
CA TRP A 158 6.82 -17.58 -3.30
C TRP A 158 6.57 -16.44 -4.30
N ALA A 159 7.13 -15.25 -4.04
CA ALA A 159 6.92 -14.09 -4.88
C ALA A 159 7.42 -14.32 -6.31
N ASP A 160 8.59 -14.94 -6.47
CA ASP A 160 9.16 -15.26 -7.78
C ASP A 160 8.34 -16.33 -8.52
N THR A 161 7.83 -17.33 -7.77
CA THR A 161 7.12 -18.47 -8.37
C THR A 161 5.73 -18.08 -8.88
N VAL A 162 4.94 -17.34 -8.08
CA VAL A 162 3.51 -17.13 -8.38
C VAL A 162 3.20 -15.85 -9.17
N ARG A 163 4.17 -15.03 -9.41
CA ARG A 163 3.97 -13.72 -10.05
C ARG A 163 3.23 -13.80 -11.39
N SER A 164 3.52 -14.80 -12.19
CA SER A 164 2.88 -15.01 -13.51
C SER A 164 1.56 -15.76 -13.46
N GLU A 165 1.19 -16.30 -12.29
CA GLU A 165 0.01 -17.14 -12.12
C GLU A 165 -1.18 -16.37 -11.51
N MET A 166 -0.91 -15.21 -10.91
CA MET A 166 -1.93 -14.39 -10.23
C MET A 166 -2.23 -13.11 -11.01
N HIS A 167 -3.44 -12.58 -10.83
CA HIS A 167 -3.73 -11.21 -11.27
C HIS A 167 -2.83 -10.22 -10.52
N PRO A 168 -2.24 -9.21 -11.17
CA PRO A 168 -1.27 -8.30 -10.53
C PRO A 168 -1.76 -7.65 -9.23
N VAL A 169 -3.05 -7.33 -9.14
CA VAL A 169 -3.63 -6.73 -7.93
C VAL A 169 -3.77 -7.75 -6.80
N GLU A 170 -4.15 -9.00 -7.11
CA GLU A 170 -4.16 -10.09 -6.12
C GLU A 170 -2.75 -10.39 -5.62
N TYR A 171 -1.80 -10.50 -6.54
CA TYR A 171 -0.40 -10.73 -6.18
C TYR A 171 0.16 -9.61 -5.29
N ALA A 172 -0.15 -8.35 -5.60
CA ALA A 172 0.27 -7.20 -4.79
C ALA A 172 -0.36 -7.22 -3.39
N ALA A 173 -1.66 -7.54 -3.30
CA ALA A 173 -2.37 -7.67 -2.03
C ALA A 173 -1.81 -8.82 -1.18
N GLU A 174 -1.59 -9.98 -1.79
CA GLU A 174 -1.05 -11.15 -1.10
C GLU A 174 0.40 -10.91 -0.64
N ALA A 175 1.25 -10.27 -1.46
CA ALA A 175 2.61 -9.89 -1.08
C ALA A 175 2.60 -8.96 0.15
N HIS A 176 1.73 -7.95 0.15
CA HIS A 176 1.54 -7.08 1.30
C HIS A 176 1.13 -7.87 2.55
N ARG A 177 0.12 -8.72 2.43
CA ARG A 177 -0.44 -9.50 3.54
C ARG A 177 0.60 -10.44 4.15
N ARG A 178 1.29 -11.23 3.32
CA ARG A 178 2.36 -12.15 3.77
C ARG A 178 3.47 -11.41 4.49
N PHE A 179 3.94 -10.31 3.91
CA PHE A 179 4.98 -9.50 4.52
C PHE A 179 4.57 -8.94 5.90
N VAL A 180 3.36 -8.40 6.01
CA VAL A 180 2.84 -7.91 7.30
C VAL A 180 2.73 -9.03 8.34
N TYR A 181 2.37 -10.24 7.94
CA TYR A 181 2.24 -11.37 8.87
C TYR A 181 3.58 -11.90 9.34
N ILE A 182 4.63 -11.84 8.52
CA ILE A 182 6.01 -12.15 8.95
C ILE A 182 6.51 -11.07 9.92
N HIS A 183 6.17 -9.81 9.64
CA HIS A 183 6.58 -8.63 10.44
C HIS A 183 8.08 -8.58 10.71
N PRO A 184 8.92 -8.55 9.65
CA PRO A 184 10.35 -8.82 9.79
C PRO A 184 11.15 -7.75 10.53
N PHE A 185 10.69 -6.51 10.59
CA PHE A 185 11.43 -5.39 11.16
C PHE A 185 10.94 -4.99 12.57
N PRO A 186 11.77 -4.26 13.35
CA PRO A 186 11.38 -3.76 14.67
C PRO A 186 10.17 -2.82 14.61
N ASP A 187 10.08 -1.96 13.61
CA ASP A 187 8.98 -1.03 13.31
C ASP A 187 8.95 -0.73 11.79
N GLY A 188 7.96 0.00 11.29
CA GLY A 188 7.87 0.41 9.88
C GLY A 188 7.37 -0.67 8.92
N ASN A 189 6.99 -1.85 9.39
CA ASN A 189 6.55 -2.96 8.54
C ASN A 189 5.33 -2.61 7.67
N GLY A 190 4.34 -1.89 8.22
CA GLY A 190 3.17 -1.45 7.44
C GLY A 190 3.54 -0.51 6.30
N ARG A 191 4.47 0.42 6.53
CA ARG A 191 4.97 1.36 5.52
C ARG A 191 5.75 0.65 4.41
N VAL A 192 6.64 -0.28 4.78
CA VAL A 192 7.37 -1.10 3.81
C VAL A 192 6.43 -2.01 3.03
N ALA A 193 5.44 -2.63 3.67
CA ALA A 193 4.44 -3.48 3.00
C ALA A 193 3.66 -2.70 1.92
N ARG A 194 3.24 -1.47 2.21
CA ARG A 194 2.53 -0.62 1.25
C ARG A 194 3.44 -0.16 0.09
N LEU A 195 4.72 0.12 0.37
CA LEU A 195 5.70 0.38 -0.70
C LEU A 195 5.93 -0.85 -1.56
N LEU A 196 6.08 -2.04 -0.96
CA LEU A 196 6.26 -3.30 -1.66
C LEU A 196 5.05 -3.63 -2.55
N MET A 197 3.83 -3.48 -2.04
CA MET A 197 2.60 -3.62 -2.82
C MET A 197 2.58 -2.68 -4.03
N ASN A 198 2.90 -1.42 -3.81
CA ASN A 198 2.94 -0.43 -4.89
C ASN A 198 4.09 -0.67 -5.88
N THR A 199 5.22 -1.26 -5.44
CA THR A 199 6.27 -1.73 -6.35
C THR A 199 5.71 -2.73 -7.35
N VAL A 200 5.03 -3.75 -6.87
CA VAL A 200 4.39 -4.78 -7.70
C VAL A 200 3.42 -4.17 -8.70
N LEU A 201 2.49 -3.34 -8.22
CA LEU A 201 1.49 -2.69 -9.08
C LEU A 201 2.14 -1.88 -10.20
N LEU A 202 3.12 -1.04 -9.86
CA LEU A 202 3.82 -0.20 -10.83
C LEU A 202 4.66 -1.01 -11.83
N GLN A 203 5.27 -2.13 -11.41
CA GLN A 203 6.01 -3.05 -12.29
C GLN A 203 5.10 -3.71 -13.33
N GLU A 204 3.83 -3.91 -13.03
CA GLU A 204 2.81 -4.44 -13.92
C GLU A 204 1.95 -3.33 -14.56
N HIS A 205 2.45 -2.09 -14.50
CA HIS A 205 1.83 -0.90 -15.10
C HIS A 205 0.48 -0.49 -14.50
N TYR A 206 0.10 -1.01 -13.34
CA TYR A 206 -1.07 -0.57 -12.58
C TYR A 206 -0.81 0.77 -11.86
N MET A 207 -1.86 1.37 -11.31
CA MET A 207 -1.72 2.60 -10.54
C MET A 207 -1.24 2.29 -9.11
N PRO A 208 -0.53 3.21 -8.43
CA PRO A 208 -0.22 3.00 -7.03
C PRO A 208 -1.49 3.14 -6.18
N VAL A 209 -1.75 2.16 -5.34
CA VAL A 209 -2.87 2.18 -4.38
C VAL A 209 -2.56 3.14 -3.24
N LEU A 210 -3.50 4.05 -3.00
CA LEU A 210 -3.52 4.96 -1.86
C LEU A 210 -4.58 4.50 -0.86
N ILE A 211 -4.19 4.30 0.38
CA ILE A 211 -5.10 3.99 1.49
C ILE A 211 -5.19 5.23 2.37
N HIS A 212 -6.29 5.96 2.27
CA HIS A 212 -6.48 7.19 3.04
C HIS A 212 -6.70 6.93 4.55
N PRO A 213 -6.34 7.87 5.43
CA PRO A 213 -6.45 7.70 6.88
C PRO A 213 -7.86 7.38 7.38
N ASP A 214 -8.90 7.88 6.73
CA ASP A 214 -10.30 7.58 7.03
C ASP A 214 -10.67 6.13 6.74
N GLN A 215 -9.96 5.46 5.84
CA GLN A 215 -10.10 4.04 5.50
C GLN A 215 -9.34 3.10 6.45
N ARG A 216 -8.57 3.64 7.42
CA ARG A 216 -7.71 2.86 8.32
C ARG A 216 -8.45 1.69 8.99
N LYS A 217 -9.67 1.94 9.49
CA LYS A 217 -10.46 0.89 10.16
C LYS A 217 -10.84 -0.24 9.19
N ALA A 218 -11.25 0.09 7.96
CA ALA A 218 -11.60 -0.90 6.94
C ALA A 218 -10.36 -1.68 6.50
N TYR A 219 -9.24 -0.99 6.27
CA TYR A 219 -7.95 -1.58 5.91
C TYR A 219 -7.47 -2.60 6.95
N VAL A 220 -7.39 -2.20 8.23
CA VAL A 220 -6.93 -3.12 9.29
C VAL A 220 -7.89 -4.29 9.44
N LYS A 221 -9.21 -4.05 9.41
CA LYS A 221 -10.21 -5.12 9.49
C LYS A 221 -10.12 -6.10 8.32
N SER A 222 -9.90 -5.62 7.09
CA SER A 222 -9.75 -6.50 5.93
C SER A 222 -8.48 -7.35 6.03
N LEU A 223 -7.38 -6.77 6.53
CA LEU A 223 -6.14 -7.47 6.78
C LEU A 223 -6.28 -8.54 7.89
N GLU A 224 -6.94 -8.23 9.00
CA GLU A 224 -7.26 -9.18 10.07
C GLU A 224 -8.12 -10.34 9.55
N ASN A 225 -9.19 -10.02 8.83
CA ASN A 225 -10.09 -11.02 8.24
C ASN A 225 -9.37 -11.91 7.22
N GLY A 226 -8.40 -11.39 6.49
CA GLY A 226 -7.58 -12.13 5.54
C GLY A 226 -6.79 -13.30 6.14
N ARG A 227 -6.63 -13.35 7.48
CA ARG A 227 -6.08 -14.50 8.20
C ARG A 227 -7.03 -15.71 8.20
N ILE A 228 -8.33 -15.46 8.16
CA ILE A 228 -9.37 -16.49 8.32
C ILE A 228 -10.07 -16.75 6.97
N TYR A 229 -10.30 -15.68 6.21
CA TYR A 229 -11.03 -15.73 4.94
C TYR A 229 -10.15 -15.17 3.81
N PRO A 230 -9.50 -16.05 3.03
CA PRO A 230 -8.76 -15.63 1.85
C PRO A 230 -9.64 -14.79 0.91
N GLY A 231 -9.07 -13.74 0.34
CA GLY A 231 -9.74 -12.86 -0.63
C GLY A 231 -10.38 -11.59 -0.04
N GLY A 232 -10.57 -11.49 1.26
CA GLY A 232 -11.16 -10.27 1.86
C GLY A 232 -10.26 -9.05 1.76
N PHE A 233 -8.96 -9.24 1.89
CA PHE A 233 -7.98 -8.16 1.71
C PHE A 233 -7.76 -7.85 0.24
N ASP A 234 -7.81 -8.86 -0.64
CA ASP A 234 -7.67 -8.71 -2.09
C ASP A 234 -8.79 -7.84 -2.65
N ILE A 235 -10.04 -8.05 -2.20
CA ILE A 235 -11.18 -7.20 -2.56
C ILE A 235 -10.93 -5.75 -2.12
N PHE A 236 -10.47 -5.53 -0.89
CA PHE A 236 -10.19 -4.19 -0.41
C PHE A 236 -9.15 -3.46 -1.27
N ILE A 237 -8.07 -4.15 -1.66
CA ILE A 237 -7.02 -3.56 -2.51
C ILE A 237 -7.52 -3.35 -3.93
N ALA A 238 -8.27 -4.29 -4.51
CA ALA A 238 -8.85 -4.15 -5.84
C ALA A 238 -9.85 -2.98 -5.94
N GLU A 239 -10.65 -2.74 -4.89
CA GLU A 239 -11.51 -1.55 -4.81
C GLU A 239 -10.69 -0.26 -4.79
N ARG A 240 -9.59 -0.21 -4.05
CA ARG A 240 -8.70 0.97 -4.00
C ARG A 240 -7.98 1.18 -5.32
N GLU A 241 -7.55 0.12 -5.99
CA GLU A 241 -6.97 0.22 -7.33
C GLU A 241 -7.99 0.78 -8.34
N LEU A 242 -9.20 0.26 -8.37
CA LEU A 242 -10.26 0.74 -9.26
C LEU A 242 -10.61 2.21 -9.00
N GLU A 243 -10.60 2.63 -7.74
CA GLU A 243 -10.80 4.03 -7.35
C GLU A 243 -9.69 4.93 -7.92
N GLN A 244 -8.41 4.53 -7.79
CA GLN A 244 -7.28 5.27 -8.35
C GLN A 244 -7.33 5.32 -9.88
N GLN A 245 -7.62 4.21 -10.54
CA GLN A 245 -7.77 4.15 -12.00
C GLN A 245 -8.92 5.05 -12.48
N THR A 246 -10.07 4.99 -11.82
CA THR A 246 -11.24 5.83 -12.15
C THR A 246 -10.91 7.32 -12.01
N ARG A 247 -10.21 7.70 -10.94
CA ARG A 247 -9.73 9.06 -10.73
C ARG A 247 -8.77 9.48 -11.84
N PHE A 248 -7.84 8.61 -12.21
CA PHE A 248 -6.84 8.89 -13.23
C PHE A 248 -7.44 9.00 -14.63
N ILE A 249 -8.40 8.13 -15.00
CA ILE A 249 -9.15 8.22 -16.27
C ILE A 249 -9.85 9.58 -16.41
N LYS A 250 -10.46 10.08 -15.31
CA LYS A 250 -11.07 11.42 -15.29
C LYS A 250 -10.04 12.53 -15.47
N LEU A 251 -8.86 12.42 -14.85
CA LEU A 251 -7.76 13.37 -15.03
C LEU A 251 -7.23 13.42 -16.47
N LEU A 252 -7.31 12.30 -17.18
CA LEU A 252 -6.99 12.22 -18.62
C LEU A 252 -8.10 12.77 -19.52
N ASN A 253 -9.16 13.37 -18.95
CA ASN A 253 -10.36 13.83 -19.67
C ASN A 253 -11.04 12.73 -20.50
N MET A 254 -10.98 11.49 -20.02
CA MET A 254 -11.65 10.35 -20.62
C MET A 254 -12.96 10.04 -19.91
N GLU A 255 -13.91 9.49 -20.64
CA GLU A 255 -15.15 9.00 -20.04
C GLU A 255 -14.89 7.65 -19.36
N VAL A 256 -15.33 7.53 -18.08
CA VAL A 256 -15.31 6.25 -17.38
C VAL A 256 -16.48 5.40 -17.90
N PRO A 257 -16.23 4.21 -18.45
CA PRO A 257 -17.28 3.31 -18.92
C PRO A 257 -18.31 2.99 -17.83
N GLN A 258 -19.56 2.78 -18.22
CA GLN A 258 -20.67 2.59 -17.28
C GLN A 258 -20.48 1.34 -16.39
N ASN A 259 -19.92 0.27 -16.95
CA ASN A 259 -19.63 -0.98 -16.24
C ASN A 259 -18.48 -0.86 -15.22
N ILE A 260 -17.65 0.18 -15.32
CA ILE A 260 -16.56 0.48 -14.40
C ILE A 260 -16.99 1.44 -13.28
N ARG A 261 -18.04 2.24 -13.53
CA ARG A 261 -18.55 3.20 -12.53
C ARG A 261 -18.99 2.45 -11.27
N GLU A 262 -18.61 2.97 -10.10
CA GLU A 262 -19.14 2.47 -8.83
C GLU A 262 -20.67 2.54 -8.84
N GLU A 263 -21.34 1.44 -8.49
CA GLU A 263 -22.74 1.50 -8.12
C GLU A 263 -22.84 2.36 -6.85
N LYS A 264 -23.39 3.57 -6.97
CA LYS A 264 -23.69 4.38 -5.79
C LYS A 264 -24.58 3.54 -4.89
N GLY A 265 -24.02 3.03 -3.80
CA GLY A 265 -24.75 2.26 -2.82
C GLY A 265 -26.05 3.00 -2.49
N THR A 266 -27.17 2.39 -2.80
CA THR A 266 -28.49 2.81 -2.36
C THR A 266 -28.42 2.87 -0.85
N LYS A 267 -28.33 4.10 -0.28
CA LYS A 267 -28.64 4.30 1.13
C LYS A 267 -30.04 3.78 1.31
N THR A 268 -30.18 2.58 1.84
CA THR A 268 -31.44 2.10 2.41
C THR A 268 -31.84 3.11 3.47
N LYS A 269 -32.84 3.92 3.15
CA LYS A 269 -33.62 4.66 4.14
C LYS A 269 -34.22 3.59 5.03
N THR A 270 -33.64 3.37 6.19
CA THR A 270 -34.36 2.73 7.29
C THR A 270 -35.43 3.73 7.71
N ASP A 271 -36.64 3.32 7.46
CA ASP A 271 -37.87 4.03 7.90
C ASP A 271 -37.78 4.36 9.38
N GLU A 272 -37.70 5.65 9.68
CA GLU A 272 -38.26 6.19 10.91
C GLU A 272 -39.78 6.18 10.73
N HIS A 273 -40.45 5.19 11.27
CA HIS A 273 -41.85 5.36 11.67
C HIS A 273 -42.24 4.34 12.76
N SER A 274 -42.67 4.94 13.85
CA SER A 274 -43.72 4.47 14.78
C SER A 274 -43.26 3.86 16.10
N ILE A 275 -43.60 4.65 17.05
CA ILE A 275 -44.22 4.58 18.40
C ILE A 275 -43.23 4.45 19.54
#